data_936eff231ecf0a61d10c88b056204feb
#
_entry.id   936eff231ecf0a61d10c88b056204feb
#
_cell.length_a   1.000
_cell.length_b   1.000
_cell.length_c   1.000
_cell.angle_alpha   90.00
_cell.angle_beta   90.00
_cell.angle_gamma   90.00
#
_symmetry.space_group_name_H-M   'P 1'
#
loop_
_entity.id
_entity.type
_entity.pdbx_description
1 polymer ?
#
loop_
_entity_poly.entity_id
_entity_poly.type
_entity_poly.pdbx_seq_one_letter_code
_entity_poly.pdbx_strand_id
1 'polypeptide(L)'
;METSSHHPAPVRIGIIGGGLMGREAASAFARWFALVDFPVKAELVAVCDVQPEVLAWFRQVPTVRCLTADHRELLARADVEVVYVAVPHHLHETIYLDVLRAGKDLLAEKPFGVDLAAARRIRDEAVKLGRFVRVSSEFPFLPGAQRLQ
;
A
#
# COMPACT_ATOMS: atom_id res chain seq x y z
N MET A 1 21.31 23.08 -23.50
CA MET A 1 20.36 23.23 -22.38
C MET A 1 20.12 21.86 -21.82
N GLU A 2 20.85 21.48 -20.76
CA GLU A 2 20.59 20.25 -20.04
C GLU A 2 19.34 20.44 -19.19
N THR A 3 18.24 19.82 -19.59
CA THR A 3 17.07 19.70 -18.71
C THR A 3 17.45 18.71 -17.62
N SER A 4 17.82 19.25 -16.47
CA SER A 4 17.96 18.46 -15.23
C SER A 4 16.61 17.77 -14.96
N SER A 5 16.53 16.51 -15.34
CA SER A 5 15.37 15.67 -15.02
C SER A 5 15.40 15.39 -13.51
N HIS A 6 14.81 16.29 -12.76
CA HIS A 6 14.60 16.10 -11.33
C HIS A 6 13.50 15.06 -11.15
N HIS A 7 13.86 13.77 -11.25
CA HIS A 7 12.94 12.70 -10.89
C HIS A 7 12.76 12.73 -9.36
N PRO A 8 11.52 12.81 -8.86
CA PRO A 8 11.28 12.76 -7.43
C PRO A 8 11.81 11.44 -6.84
N ALA A 9 12.27 11.50 -5.59
CA ALA A 9 12.67 10.30 -4.87
C ALA A 9 11.51 9.29 -4.85
N PRO A 10 11.78 7.98 -4.97
CA PRO A 10 10.73 6.98 -4.98
C PRO A 10 10.01 6.93 -3.64
N VAL A 11 8.67 6.80 -3.69
CA VAL A 11 7.85 6.47 -2.52
C VAL A 11 8.07 4.99 -2.19
N ARG A 12 8.51 4.71 -0.98
CA ARG A 12 8.85 3.35 -0.53
C ARG A 12 7.64 2.69 0.12
N ILE A 13 7.24 1.58 -0.48
CA ILE A 13 5.99 0.88 -0.16
C ILE A 13 6.27 -0.44 0.53
N GLY A 14 5.50 -0.72 1.59
CA GLY A 14 5.34 -2.04 2.18
C GLY A 14 4.01 -2.67 1.77
N ILE A 15 3.96 -3.99 1.66
CA ILE A 15 2.72 -4.75 1.45
C ILE A 15 2.47 -5.66 2.65
N ILE A 16 1.27 -5.60 3.23
CA ILE A 16 0.77 -6.58 4.19
C ILE A 16 -0.36 -7.38 3.53
N GLY A 17 -0.14 -8.67 3.32
CA GLY A 17 -0.99 -9.53 2.51
C GLY A 17 -0.46 -9.66 1.08
N GLY A 18 0.43 -10.63 0.85
CA GLY A 18 1.10 -10.89 -0.43
C GLY A 18 0.31 -11.79 -1.39
N GLY A 19 -0.95 -12.10 -1.10
CA GLY A 19 -1.82 -12.91 -1.95
C GLY A 19 -2.04 -12.34 -3.34
N LEU A 20 -3.15 -12.68 -4.00
CA LEU A 20 -3.45 -12.21 -5.36
C LEU A 20 -3.39 -10.68 -5.46
N MET A 21 -4.12 -9.96 -4.60
CA MET A 21 -4.16 -8.50 -4.63
C MET A 21 -2.80 -7.87 -4.30
N GLY A 22 -2.03 -8.46 -3.37
CA GLY A 22 -0.67 -8.01 -3.07
C GLY A 22 0.27 -8.12 -4.26
N ARG A 23 0.20 -9.21 -5.04
CA ARG A 23 0.99 -9.39 -6.27
C ARG A 23 0.55 -8.45 -7.40
N GLU A 24 -0.75 -8.22 -7.55
CA GLU A 24 -1.28 -7.24 -8.51
C GLU A 24 -0.78 -5.83 -8.18
N ALA A 25 -0.85 -5.43 -6.90
CA ALA A 25 -0.33 -4.15 -6.46
C ALA A 25 1.19 -4.04 -6.69
N ALA A 26 1.96 -5.07 -6.36
CA ALA A 26 3.40 -5.11 -6.61
C ALA A 26 3.72 -4.92 -8.11
N SER A 27 2.96 -5.58 -8.98
CA SER A 27 3.09 -5.43 -10.44
C SER A 27 2.75 -4.01 -10.90
N ALA A 28 1.70 -3.41 -10.34
CA ALA A 28 1.30 -2.04 -10.64
C ALA A 28 2.38 -1.03 -10.20
N PHE A 29 2.95 -1.18 -9.00
CA PHE A 29 4.02 -0.32 -8.49
C PHE A 29 5.29 -0.39 -9.34
N ALA A 30 5.58 -1.55 -9.94
CA ALA A 30 6.74 -1.71 -10.83
C ALA A 30 6.56 -1.11 -12.23
N ARG A 31 5.33 -0.73 -12.63
CA ARG A 31 5.03 -0.32 -14.01
C ARG A 31 5.29 1.14 -14.33
N TRP A 32 5.75 1.95 -13.40
CA TRP A 32 6.00 3.39 -13.61
C TRP A 32 6.90 3.68 -14.81
N PHE A 33 7.87 2.81 -15.11
CA PHE A 33 8.79 2.95 -16.25
C PHE A 33 8.10 2.78 -17.62
N ALA A 34 6.90 2.21 -17.67
CA ALA A 34 6.09 2.09 -18.88
C ALA A 34 5.21 3.31 -19.14
N LEU A 35 5.18 4.28 -18.23
CA LEU A 35 4.42 5.51 -18.35
C LEU A 35 5.30 6.61 -18.97
N VAL A 36 4.73 7.38 -19.90
CA VAL A 36 5.42 8.53 -20.52
C VAL A 36 5.65 9.62 -19.48
N ASP A 37 4.59 9.89 -18.68
CA ASP A 37 4.62 10.83 -17.57
C ASP A 37 4.20 10.10 -16.30
N PHE A 38 5.11 9.98 -15.35
CA PHE A 38 4.79 9.40 -14.05
C PHE A 38 5.02 10.45 -12.94
N PRO A 39 3.96 10.86 -12.24
CA PRO A 39 4.08 11.85 -11.17
C PRO A 39 4.75 11.27 -9.92
N VAL A 40 4.72 9.95 -9.76
CA VAL A 40 5.26 9.25 -8.60
C VAL A 40 5.94 7.97 -9.04
N LYS A 41 7.18 7.79 -8.61
CA LYS A 41 7.88 6.50 -8.69
C LYS A 41 7.59 5.73 -7.40
N ALA A 42 7.08 4.51 -7.52
CA ALA A 42 6.87 3.61 -6.38
C ALA A 42 7.97 2.55 -6.32
N GLU A 43 8.45 2.24 -5.13
CA GLU A 43 9.43 1.18 -4.88
C GLU A 43 8.92 0.26 -3.78
N LEU A 44 8.66 -1.01 -4.11
CA LEU A 44 8.29 -2.03 -3.13
C LEU A 44 9.54 -2.47 -2.36
N VAL A 45 9.58 -2.22 -1.05
CA VAL A 45 10.77 -2.51 -0.23
C VAL A 45 10.56 -3.60 0.82
N ALA A 46 9.32 -3.88 1.21
CA ALA A 46 9.01 -4.88 2.23
C ALA A 46 7.68 -5.58 1.95
N VAL A 47 7.58 -6.87 2.27
CA VAL A 47 6.34 -7.64 2.17
C VAL A 47 6.16 -8.50 3.41
N CYS A 48 4.94 -8.50 3.94
CA CYS A 48 4.52 -9.36 5.04
C CYS A 48 3.38 -10.28 4.58
N ASP A 49 3.54 -11.57 4.83
CA ASP A 49 2.47 -12.57 4.69
C ASP A 49 2.75 -13.74 5.63
N VAL A 50 1.71 -14.32 6.22
CA VAL A 50 1.85 -15.47 7.12
C VAL A 50 2.18 -16.77 6.39
N GLN A 51 2.02 -16.82 5.07
CA GLN A 51 2.28 -17.99 4.24
C GLN A 51 3.67 -17.88 3.59
N PRO A 52 4.63 -18.77 3.92
CA PRO A 52 5.99 -18.73 3.38
C PRO A 52 6.06 -18.86 1.84
N GLU A 53 5.16 -19.63 1.25
CA GLU A 53 5.04 -19.83 -0.20
C GLU A 53 4.61 -18.55 -0.91
N VAL A 54 3.79 -17.71 -0.28
CA VAL A 54 3.42 -16.40 -0.80
C VAL A 54 4.63 -15.48 -0.79
N LEU A 55 5.39 -15.45 0.30
CA LEU A 55 6.61 -14.66 0.42
C LEU A 55 7.69 -15.09 -0.58
N ALA A 56 7.75 -16.39 -0.90
CA ALA A 56 8.72 -16.91 -1.85
C ALA A 56 8.61 -16.26 -3.24
N TRP A 57 7.40 -15.92 -3.68
CA TRP A 57 7.19 -15.21 -4.95
C TRP A 57 7.87 -13.84 -4.97
N PHE A 58 7.88 -13.12 -3.87
CA PHE A 58 8.45 -11.77 -3.77
C PHE A 58 9.98 -11.75 -3.74
N ARG A 59 10.66 -12.89 -3.58
CA ARG A 59 12.13 -12.97 -3.65
C ARG A 59 12.68 -12.57 -5.02
N GLN A 60 11.87 -12.67 -6.07
CA GLN A 60 12.25 -12.25 -7.42
C GLN A 60 12.16 -10.73 -7.65
N VAL A 61 11.58 -9.97 -6.72
CA VAL A 61 11.45 -8.51 -6.84
C VAL A 61 12.72 -7.84 -6.31
N PRO A 62 13.56 -7.23 -7.17
CA PRO A 62 14.91 -6.80 -6.77
C PRO A 62 14.93 -5.72 -5.69
N THR A 63 13.87 -4.93 -5.56
CA THR A 63 13.76 -3.83 -4.61
C THR A 63 13.33 -4.29 -3.21
N VAL A 64 12.79 -5.50 -3.09
CA VAL A 64 12.33 -6.05 -1.79
C VAL A 64 13.54 -6.43 -0.93
N ARG A 65 13.63 -5.81 0.24
CA ARG A 65 14.71 -5.97 1.22
C ARG A 65 14.27 -6.70 2.48
N CYS A 66 12.94 -6.85 2.68
CA CYS A 66 12.37 -7.51 3.84
C CYS A 66 11.19 -8.38 3.43
N LEU A 67 11.26 -9.65 3.84
CA LEU A 67 10.15 -10.60 3.76
C LEU A 67 9.93 -11.14 5.18
N THR A 68 8.74 -10.93 5.74
CA THR A 68 8.45 -11.30 7.13
C THR A 68 7.05 -11.88 7.27
N ALA A 69 6.83 -12.68 8.32
CA ALA A 69 5.52 -13.16 8.72
C ALA A 69 4.84 -12.25 9.77
N ASP A 70 5.57 -11.32 10.36
CA ASP A 70 5.03 -10.36 11.34
C ASP A 70 4.95 -8.94 10.74
N HIS A 71 3.74 -8.44 10.60
CA HIS A 71 3.53 -7.08 10.09
C HIS A 71 4.17 -5.99 10.95
N ARG A 72 4.39 -6.24 12.25
CA ARG A 72 5.06 -5.28 13.13
C ARG A 72 6.53 -5.08 12.75
N GLU A 73 7.21 -6.13 12.30
CA GLU A 73 8.58 -6.00 11.78
C GLU A 73 8.61 -5.11 10.52
N LEU A 74 7.63 -5.27 9.61
CA LEU A 74 7.50 -4.40 8.45
C LEU A 74 7.23 -2.96 8.88
N LEU A 75 6.32 -2.75 9.83
CA LEU A 75 5.94 -1.42 10.30
C LEU A 75 7.06 -0.69 11.07
N ALA A 76 7.95 -1.42 11.75
CA ALA A 76 9.10 -0.86 12.44
C ALA A 76 10.19 -0.31 11.51
N ARG A 77 10.13 -0.60 10.21
CA ARG A 77 11.15 -0.17 9.26
C ARG A 77 11.06 1.32 8.95
N ALA A 78 12.19 2.01 9.05
CA ALA A 78 12.29 3.43 8.69
C ALA A 78 12.22 3.67 7.16
N ASP A 79 12.55 2.65 6.35
CA ASP A 79 12.52 2.73 4.91
C ASP A 79 11.15 2.34 4.29
N VAL A 80 10.10 2.21 5.08
CA VAL A 80 8.71 2.06 4.62
C VAL A 80 7.97 3.34 4.94
N GLU A 81 7.35 3.95 3.92
CA GLU A 81 6.60 5.22 4.05
C GLU A 81 5.10 4.98 3.95
N VAL A 82 4.70 4.17 2.98
CA VAL A 82 3.29 3.84 2.70
C VAL A 82 3.10 2.33 2.78
N VAL A 83 1.99 1.89 3.36
CA VAL A 83 1.68 0.47 3.45
C VAL A 83 0.38 0.17 2.71
N TYR A 84 0.48 -0.72 1.72
CA TYR A 84 -0.69 -1.32 1.08
C TYR A 84 -1.10 -2.57 1.86
N VAL A 85 -2.39 -2.66 2.20
CA VAL A 85 -2.91 -3.76 3.03
C VAL A 85 -4.01 -4.51 2.28
N ALA A 86 -3.77 -5.79 2.02
CA ALA A 86 -4.63 -6.71 1.27
C ALA A 86 -4.82 -8.03 2.03
N VAL A 87 -5.30 -7.93 3.25
CA VAL A 87 -5.59 -9.08 4.14
C VAL A 87 -7.09 -9.40 4.14
N PRO A 88 -7.53 -10.54 4.73
CA PRO A 88 -8.96 -10.82 4.94
C PRO A 88 -9.68 -9.69 5.68
N HIS A 89 -10.92 -9.41 5.29
CA HIS A 89 -11.69 -8.20 5.70
C HIS A 89 -11.82 -8.06 7.22
N HIS A 90 -11.94 -9.15 7.96
CA HIS A 90 -12.07 -9.13 9.42
C HIS A 90 -10.79 -8.63 10.13
N LEU A 91 -9.65 -8.59 9.43
CA LEU A 91 -8.39 -8.07 9.95
C LEU A 91 -8.17 -6.59 9.60
N HIS A 92 -8.99 -6.01 8.71
CA HIS A 92 -8.77 -4.66 8.18
C HIS A 92 -8.61 -3.63 9.30
N GLU A 93 -9.57 -3.56 10.22
CA GLU A 93 -9.54 -2.55 11.28
C GLU A 93 -8.25 -2.63 12.10
N THR A 94 -7.90 -3.82 12.58
CA THR A 94 -6.72 -4.02 13.42
C THR A 94 -5.44 -3.63 12.67
N ILE A 95 -5.26 -4.16 11.46
CA ILE A 95 -4.03 -3.92 10.69
C ILE A 95 -3.95 -2.45 10.23
N TYR A 96 -5.06 -1.85 9.82
CA TYR A 96 -5.08 -0.43 9.42
C TYR A 96 -4.70 0.49 10.57
N LEU A 97 -5.24 0.24 11.77
CA LEU A 97 -4.89 1.01 12.96
C LEU A 97 -3.41 0.82 13.33
N ASP A 98 -2.86 -0.40 13.21
CA ASP A 98 -1.44 -0.66 13.46
C ASP A 98 -0.54 0.12 12.47
N VAL A 99 -0.91 0.15 11.18
CA VAL A 99 -0.20 0.94 10.15
C VAL A 99 -0.17 2.42 10.52
N LEU A 100 -1.34 2.99 10.83
CA LEU A 100 -1.47 4.42 11.16
C LEU A 100 -0.67 4.79 12.42
N ARG A 101 -0.75 3.96 13.46
CA ARG A 101 -0.03 4.14 14.74
C ARG A 101 1.48 4.00 14.60
N ALA A 102 1.94 3.21 13.63
CA ALA A 102 3.35 3.14 13.26
C ALA A 102 3.84 4.36 12.47
N GLY A 103 2.97 5.37 12.25
CA GLY A 103 3.30 6.60 11.54
C GLY A 103 3.43 6.42 10.03
N LYS A 104 2.85 5.37 9.46
CA LYS A 104 2.84 5.13 8.01
C LYS A 104 1.54 5.60 7.38
N ASP A 105 1.60 5.97 6.11
CA ASP A 105 0.41 6.23 5.31
C ASP A 105 -0.18 4.91 4.80
N LEU A 106 -1.50 4.89 4.56
CA LEU A 106 -2.25 3.67 4.30
C LEU A 106 -2.91 3.69 2.91
N LEU A 107 -2.60 2.68 2.11
CA LEU A 107 -3.41 2.27 0.96
C LEU A 107 -4.26 1.06 1.38
N ALA A 108 -5.54 1.30 1.61
CA ALA A 108 -6.47 0.34 2.18
C ALA A 108 -7.24 -0.41 1.09
N GLU A 109 -7.32 -1.73 1.19
CA GLU A 109 -8.23 -2.50 0.32
C GLU A 109 -9.70 -2.30 0.73
N LYS A 110 -10.56 -2.51 -0.25
CA LYS A 110 -12.02 -2.50 -0.05
C LYS A 110 -12.49 -3.86 0.56
N PRO A 111 -13.54 -3.87 1.38
CA PRO A 111 -14.20 -2.70 1.96
C PRO A 111 -13.32 -2.04 3.03
N PHE A 112 -13.47 -0.71 3.20
CA PHE A 112 -12.63 0.07 4.11
C PHE A 112 -12.76 -0.35 5.58
N GLY A 113 -13.91 -0.82 5.99
CA GLY A 113 -14.18 -1.39 7.31
C GLY A 113 -15.26 -2.45 7.20
N VAL A 114 -15.33 -3.35 8.17
CA VAL A 114 -16.38 -4.39 8.22
C VAL A 114 -17.77 -3.80 8.47
N ASP A 115 -17.83 -2.63 9.09
CA ASP A 115 -19.03 -1.84 9.30
C ASP A 115 -18.70 -0.33 9.36
N LEU A 116 -19.72 0.50 9.49
CA LEU A 116 -19.58 1.95 9.59
C LEU A 116 -18.81 2.39 10.83
N ALA A 117 -18.95 1.69 11.95
CA ALA A 117 -18.25 2.02 13.19
C ALA A 117 -16.74 1.78 13.05
N ALA A 118 -16.33 0.65 12.46
CA ALA A 118 -14.94 0.36 12.13
C ALA A 118 -14.37 1.41 11.16
N ALA A 119 -15.09 1.75 10.10
CA ALA A 119 -14.64 2.77 9.14
C ALA A 119 -14.45 4.15 9.81
N ARG A 120 -15.34 4.53 10.73
CA ARG A 120 -15.20 5.77 11.49
C ARG A 120 -13.97 5.75 12.40
N ARG A 121 -13.72 4.66 13.14
CA ARG A 121 -12.54 4.53 14.01
C ARG A 121 -11.23 4.67 13.22
N ILE A 122 -11.13 4.02 12.05
CA ILE A 122 -9.95 4.11 11.20
C ILE A 122 -9.75 5.55 10.71
N ARG A 123 -10.81 6.19 10.20
CA ARG A 123 -10.78 7.59 9.75
C ARG A 123 -10.34 8.54 10.87
N ASP A 124 -10.95 8.42 12.04
CA ASP A 124 -10.70 9.32 13.15
C ASP A 124 -9.26 9.17 13.69
N GLU A 125 -8.72 7.94 13.72
CA GLU A 125 -7.34 7.71 14.08
C GLU A 125 -6.38 8.27 13.02
N ALA A 126 -6.69 8.14 11.72
CA ALA A 126 -5.90 8.74 10.65
C ALA A 126 -5.83 10.27 10.76
N VAL A 127 -6.97 10.92 11.00
CA VAL A 127 -7.05 12.37 11.21
C VAL A 127 -6.24 12.78 12.44
N LYS A 128 -6.43 12.10 13.56
CA LYS A 128 -5.72 12.36 14.82
C LYS A 128 -4.20 12.28 14.66
N LEU A 129 -3.71 11.30 13.89
CA LEU A 129 -2.29 11.08 13.68
C LEU A 129 -1.71 11.85 12.48
N GLY A 130 -2.54 12.59 11.74
CA GLY A 130 -2.13 13.31 10.54
C GLY A 130 -1.61 12.38 9.44
N ARG A 131 -2.18 11.16 9.31
CA ARG A 131 -1.79 10.18 8.30
C ARG A 131 -2.73 10.19 7.11
N PHE A 132 -2.15 10.01 5.92
CA PHE A 132 -2.92 9.87 4.70
C PHE A 132 -3.50 8.46 4.59
N VAL A 133 -4.78 8.39 4.18
CA VAL A 133 -5.46 7.12 3.89
C VAL A 133 -6.18 7.22 2.55
N ARG A 134 -5.95 6.24 1.69
CA ARG A 134 -6.69 6.08 0.43
C ARG A 134 -7.20 4.66 0.30
N VAL A 135 -8.47 4.53 -0.05
CA VAL A 135 -9.06 3.22 -0.39
C VAL A 135 -8.67 2.85 -1.83
N SER A 136 -8.15 1.66 -2.02
CA SER A 136 -7.81 1.08 -3.31
C SER A 136 -9.12 0.69 -4.03
N SER A 137 -9.64 1.63 -4.83
CA SER A 137 -10.82 1.42 -5.65
C SER A 137 -10.59 2.09 -7.00
N GLU A 138 -10.60 1.30 -8.06
CA GLU A 138 -10.48 1.79 -9.44
C GLU A 138 -11.77 2.41 -9.95
N PHE A 139 -12.90 2.08 -9.34
CA PHE A 139 -14.23 2.49 -9.82
C PHE A 139 -14.37 4.00 -10.10
N PRO A 140 -13.89 4.91 -9.22
CA PRO A 140 -13.96 6.36 -9.47
C PRO A 140 -13.14 6.84 -10.69
N PHE A 141 -12.20 6.00 -11.16
CA PHE A 141 -11.30 6.33 -12.27
C PHE A 141 -11.76 5.72 -13.60
N LEU A 142 -12.78 4.86 -13.59
CA LEU A 142 -13.34 4.30 -14.83
C LEU A 142 -14.10 5.39 -15.61
N PRO A 143 -13.83 5.55 -16.93
CA PRO A 143 -14.48 6.59 -17.73
C PRO A 143 -16.02 6.53 -17.70
N GLY A 144 -16.61 5.33 -17.61
CA GLY A 144 -18.04 5.13 -17.46
C GLY A 144 -18.57 5.66 -16.13
N ALA A 145 -17.86 5.40 -15.02
CA ALA A 145 -18.27 5.89 -13.70
C ALA A 145 -18.13 7.41 -13.58
N GLN A 146 -17.08 7.99 -14.18
CA GLN A 146 -16.88 9.45 -14.20
C GLN A 146 -17.97 10.22 -14.96
N ARG A 147 -18.62 9.57 -15.92
CA ARG A 147 -19.74 10.17 -16.66
C ARG A 147 -21.08 10.13 -15.90
N LEU A 148 -21.15 9.36 -14.81
CA LEU A 148 -22.34 9.23 -13.96
C LEU A 148 -22.33 10.18 -12.75
N GLN A 149 -21.24 10.89 -12.54
CA GLN A 149 -21.09 11.94 -11.51
C GLN A 149 -21.48 13.30 -12.09
#